data_c187cd1ab7bbb88ccc743f1ef8ab3ab2
#
_entry.id   c187cd1ab7bbb88ccc743f1ef8ab3ab2
#
_cell.length_a   1.000
_cell.length_b   1.000
_cell.length_c   1.000
_cell.angle_alpha   90.00
_cell.angle_beta   90.00
_cell.angle_gamma   90.00
#
_symmetry.space_group_name_H-M   'P 1'
#
loop_
_entity.id
_entity.type
_entity.pdbx_description
1 polymer ?
#
loop_
_entity_poly.entity_id
_entity_poly.type
_entity_poly.pdbx_seq_one_letter_code
_entity_poly.pdbx_strand_id
1 'polypeptide(L)'
;AAGPQYGKVKEPVLRLTAFLRAFNAKSDSGKVLMNFTEDPSYALGQTPLRSPSVFNFFRPGYIPPGGEAATLGMTVPEMQMADETSVSGYANYMMSVVQRGAGQRGADGKAARPDLQPDYTTLLPLASDAAALVDKVNYRLLGEGVNTTLRAEMVTAVNSIVVPVLKADGSNKALVEKAGATGTELQFVM
;
A
#
# COMPACT_ATOMS: atom_id res chain seq x y z
N ALA A 1 12.84 15.01 -22.10
CA ALA A 1 12.50 15.04 -20.67
C ALA A 1 11.03 15.42 -20.54
N ALA A 2 10.29 14.71 -19.69
CA ALA A 2 8.92 15.08 -19.40
C ALA A 2 8.88 16.42 -18.67
N GLY A 3 7.94 17.31 -19.02
CA GLY A 3 7.77 18.59 -18.33
C GLY A 3 7.30 18.40 -16.86
N PRO A 4 7.38 19.44 -16.02
CA PRO A 4 6.99 19.35 -14.61
C PRO A 4 5.51 18.98 -14.38
N GLN A 5 4.68 19.14 -15.42
CA GLN A 5 3.26 18.77 -15.40
C GLN A 5 2.98 17.39 -16.00
N TYR A 6 4.03 16.66 -16.36
CA TYR A 6 3.88 15.31 -16.90
C TYR A 6 3.67 14.30 -15.77
N GLY A 7 2.62 13.55 -15.88
CA GLY A 7 2.31 12.48 -14.93
C GLY A 7 0.82 12.18 -14.94
N LYS A 8 0.48 11.09 -14.28
CA LYS A 8 -0.90 10.64 -14.10
C LYS A 8 -1.08 10.08 -12.71
N VAL A 9 -2.14 10.47 -12.03
CA VAL A 9 -2.52 9.87 -10.75
C VAL A 9 -2.96 8.42 -11.00
N LYS A 10 -2.33 7.46 -10.32
CA LYS A 10 -2.77 6.07 -10.41
C LYS A 10 -4.10 5.89 -9.67
N GLU A 11 -5.01 5.18 -10.30
CA GLU A 11 -6.26 4.74 -9.69
C GLU A 11 -6.00 3.81 -8.50
N PRO A 12 -6.89 3.76 -7.48
CA PRO A 12 -6.70 2.92 -6.29
C PRO A 12 -6.46 1.43 -6.63
N VAL A 13 -7.20 0.86 -7.57
CA VAL A 13 -7.01 -0.54 -8.01
C VAL A 13 -5.66 -0.75 -8.67
N LEU A 14 -5.13 0.25 -9.40
CA LEU A 14 -3.80 0.17 -9.99
C LEU A 14 -2.69 0.29 -8.96
N ARG A 15 -2.91 1.05 -7.87
CA ARG A 15 -1.98 1.12 -6.74
C ARG A 15 -1.91 -0.21 -6.00
N LEU A 16 -3.07 -0.84 -5.71
CA LEU A 16 -3.12 -2.16 -5.11
C LEU A 16 -2.38 -3.21 -5.97
N THR A 17 -2.70 -3.28 -7.25
CA THR A 17 -2.06 -4.26 -8.14
C THR A 17 -0.57 -4.00 -8.35
N ALA A 18 -0.14 -2.73 -8.35
CA ALA A 18 1.27 -2.37 -8.38
C ALA A 18 1.99 -2.82 -7.11
N PHE A 19 1.38 -2.62 -5.93
CA PHE A 19 1.89 -3.10 -4.66
C PHE A 19 2.04 -4.62 -4.64
N LEU A 20 0.98 -5.35 -4.98
CA LEU A 20 1.02 -6.83 -5.00
C LEU A 20 2.11 -7.37 -5.94
N ARG A 21 2.31 -6.73 -7.10
CA ARG A 21 3.40 -7.09 -8.03
C ARG A 21 4.78 -6.73 -7.49
N ALA A 22 4.93 -5.55 -6.89
CA ALA A 22 6.21 -5.09 -6.33
C ALA A 22 6.73 -6.03 -5.23
N PHE A 23 5.81 -6.67 -4.49
CA PHE A 23 6.13 -7.61 -3.43
C PHE A 23 5.84 -9.07 -3.79
N ASN A 24 5.80 -9.41 -5.08
CA ASN A 24 5.65 -10.77 -5.59
C ASN A 24 4.53 -11.55 -4.89
N ALA A 25 3.40 -10.90 -4.64
CA ALA A 25 2.29 -11.50 -3.90
C ALA A 25 1.85 -12.82 -4.52
N LYS A 26 1.64 -13.82 -3.66
CA LYS A 26 1.22 -15.16 -4.05
C LYS A 26 -0.18 -15.45 -3.53
N SER A 27 -0.95 -16.22 -4.28
CA SER A 27 -2.25 -16.71 -3.86
C SER A 27 -2.08 -18.02 -3.09
N ASP A 28 -2.52 -18.06 -1.85
CA ASP A 28 -2.47 -19.28 -1.02
C ASP A 28 -3.40 -20.38 -1.58
N SER A 29 -4.54 -20.00 -2.19
CA SER A 29 -5.47 -20.94 -2.82
C SER A 29 -5.08 -21.31 -4.26
N GLY A 30 -4.17 -20.58 -4.89
CA GLY A 30 -3.88 -20.66 -6.33
C GLY A 30 -4.97 -20.09 -7.24
N LYS A 31 -6.06 -19.51 -6.69
CA LYS A 31 -7.23 -19.02 -7.45
C LYS A 31 -7.35 -17.50 -7.51
N VAL A 32 -6.46 -16.77 -6.83
CA VAL A 32 -6.48 -15.31 -6.76
C VAL A 32 -7.86 -14.77 -6.31
N LEU A 33 -8.27 -15.18 -5.11
CA LEU A 33 -9.58 -14.83 -4.56
C LEU A 33 -9.58 -13.38 -4.04
N MET A 34 -10.12 -12.46 -4.85
CA MET A 34 -10.28 -11.05 -4.48
C MET A 34 -11.67 -10.77 -3.91
N ASN A 35 -11.74 -9.82 -2.97
CA ASN A 35 -13.00 -9.23 -2.51
C ASN A 35 -13.47 -8.15 -3.49
N PHE A 36 -14.73 -7.79 -3.40
CA PHE A 36 -15.21 -6.53 -3.94
C PHE A 36 -14.62 -5.37 -3.15
N THR A 37 -14.19 -4.32 -3.84
CA THR A 37 -13.45 -3.19 -3.27
C THR A 37 -14.09 -1.85 -3.60
N GLU A 38 -15.37 -1.85 -4.00
CA GLU A 38 -16.11 -0.67 -4.42
C GLU A 38 -16.52 0.28 -3.29
N ASP A 39 -16.57 -0.17 -2.04
CA ASP A 39 -16.96 0.71 -0.94
C ASP A 39 -15.81 1.68 -0.58
N PRO A 40 -16.02 3.00 -0.71
CA PRO A 40 -14.97 3.97 -0.43
C PRO A 40 -14.68 4.15 1.07
N SER A 41 -15.57 3.73 1.96
CA SER A 41 -15.42 3.96 3.40
C SER A 41 -14.42 3.01 4.06
N TYR A 42 -14.18 1.84 3.47
CA TYR A 42 -13.25 0.83 4.02
C TYR A 42 -12.45 0.07 2.97
N ALA A 43 -12.56 0.45 1.69
CA ALA A 43 -11.84 -0.21 0.61
C ALA A 43 -11.30 0.82 -0.42
N LEU A 44 -11.32 0.50 -1.70
CA LEU A 44 -10.69 1.31 -2.74
C LEU A 44 -11.65 2.32 -3.40
N GLY A 45 -12.97 2.24 -3.15
CA GLY A 45 -13.97 2.96 -3.93
C GLY A 45 -14.03 2.51 -5.39
N GLN A 46 -13.39 1.38 -5.72
CA GLN A 46 -13.22 0.92 -7.10
C GLN A 46 -13.09 -0.60 -7.16
N THR A 47 -13.87 -1.25 -8.01
CA THR A 47 -13.73 -2.68 -8.33
C THR A 47 -13.76 -2.86 -9.85
N PRO A 48 -12.85 -3.64 -10.44
CA PRO A 48 -12.84 -3.89 -11.88
C PRO A 48 -14.19 -4.43 -12.37
N LEU A 49 -14.64 -3.97 -13.54
CA LEU A 49 -15.89 -4.34 -14.19
C LEU A 49 -17.19 -3.99 -13.41
N ARG A 50 -17.09 -3.15 -12.37
CA ARG A 50 -18.24 -2.72 -11.55
C ARG A 50 -18.35 -1.21 -11.47
N SER A 51 -18.08 -0.51 -12.56
CA SER A 51 -18.21 0.94 -12.61
C SER A 51 -19.68 1.37 -12.43
N PRO A 52 -19.92 2.51 -11.75
CA PRO A 52 -21.27 2.99 -11.47
C PRO A 52 -21.98 3.53 -12.71
N SER A 53 -21.25 3.81 -13.80
CA SER A 53 -21.80 4.35 -15.02
C SER A 53 -20.95 4.02 -16.26
N VAL A 54 -21.45 4.35 -17.44
CA VAL A 54 -20.73 4.25 -18.71
C VAL A 54 -19.46 5.14 -18.77
N PHE A 55 -19.36 6.12 -17.87
CA PHE A 55 -18.19 6.97 -17.74
C PHE A 55 -17.12 6.41 -16.79
N ASN A 56 -17.23 5.13 -16.45
CA ASN A 56 -16.35 4.48 -15.50
C ASN A 56 -16.54 5.05 -14.07
N PHE A 57 -15.47 5.15 -13.27
CA PHE A 57 -15.48 5.68 -11.90
C PHE A 57 -15.28 7.19 -11.87
N PHE A 58 -14.83 7.81 -12.96
CA PHE A 58 -14.55 9.23 -13.06
C PHE A 58 -14.72 9.71 -14.52
N ARG A 59 -15.03 10.99 -14.68
CA ARG A 59 -15.21 11.63 -16.00
C ARG A 59 -13.86 12.01 -16.60
N PRO A 60 -13.61 11.76 -17.90
CA PRO A 60 -12.33 12.04 -18.55
C PRO A 60 -11.87 13.49 -18.46
N GLY A 61 -12.81 14.45 -18.46
CA GLY A 61 -12.53 15.88 -18.40
C GLY A 61 -12.59 16.48 -16.99
N TYR A 62 -12.56 15.69 -15.92
CA TYR A 62 -12.67 16.21 -14.57
C TYR A 62 -11.45 17.08 -14.19
N ILE A 63 -11.73 18.27 -13.69
CA ILE A 63 -10.74 19.19 -13.10
C ILE A 63 -11.11 19.33 -11.63
N PRO A 64 -10.21 18.98 -10.68
CA PRO A 64 -10.47 19.14 -9.25
C PRO A 64 -10.74 20.63 -8.92
N PRO A 65 -11.81 20.95 -8.17
CA PRO A 65 -12.07 22.33 -7.79
C PRO A 65 -11.02 22.82 -6.77
N GLY A 66 -10.57 24.05 -6.94
CA GLY A 66 -9.52 24.64 -6.09
C GLY A 66 -8.12 24.05 -6.37
N GLY A 67 -7.11 24.69 -5.88
CA GLY A 67 -5.72 24.27 -6.03
C GLY A 67 -5.10 24.53 -7.41
N GLU A 68 -3.88 24.04 -7.55
CA GLU A 68 -3.03 24.33 -8.73
C GLU A 68 -3.60 23.72 -10.03
N ALA A 69 -4.16 22.53 -9.97
CA ALA A 69 -4.74 21.86 -11.13
C ALA A 69 -5.88 22.69 -11.76
N ALA A 70 -6.74 23.29 -10.93
CA ALA A 70 -7.81 24.16 -11.41
C ALA A 70 -7.25 25.45 -12.03
N THR A 71 -6.26 26.07 -11.39
CA THR A 71 -5.61 27.29 -11.87
C THR A 71 -4.94 27.08 -13.23
N LEU A 72 -4.36 25.91 -13.45
CA LEU A 72 -3.66 25.54 -14.68
C LEU A 72 -4.58 24.89 -15.73
N GLY A 73 -5.89 24.71 -15.43
CA GLY A 73 -6.83 24.02 -16.31
C GLY A 73 -6.46 22.55 -16.59
N MET A 74 -5.75 21.92 -15.67
CA MET A 74 -5.29 20.54 -15.82
C MET A 74 -6.41 19.55 -15.49
N THR A 75 -6.67 18.61 -16.39
CA THR A 75 -7.58 17.49 -16.13
C THR A 75 -6.88 16.43 -15.29
N VAL A 76 -7.48 16.03 -14.17
CA VAL A 76 -7.02 14.95 -13.30
C VAL A 76 -8.21 14.05 -12.96
N PRO A 77 -8.67 13.23 -13.93
CA PRO A 77 -9.90 12.46 -13.81
C PRO A 77 -9.96 11.59 -12.56
N GLU A 78 -8.86 10.93 -12.20
CA GLU A 78 -8.77 10.02 -11.07
C GLU A 78 -8.98 10.71 -9.71
N MET A 79 -8.75 12.02 -9.63
CA MET A 79 -9.02 12.81 -8.42
C MET A 79 -10.52 12.99 -8.14
N GLN A 80 -11.40 12.68 -9.09
CA GLN A 80 -12.84 12.69 -8.81
C GLN A 80 -13.26 11.65 -7.78
N MET A 81 -12.46 10.62 -7.60
CA MET A 81 -12.66 9.58 -6.57
C MET A 81 -12.10 9.96 -5.20
N ALA A 82 -11.38 11.08 -5.09
CA ALA A 82 -10.72 11.49 -3.86
C ALA A 82 -11.62 12.44 -3.08
N ASP A 83 -12.29 11.94 -2.07
CA ASP A 83 -13.02 12.67 -1.05
C ASP A 83 -12.55 12.27 0.36
N GLU A 84 -13.09 12.89 1.39
CA GLU A 84 -12.69 12.61 2.79
C GLU A 84 -12.88 11.14 3.17
N THR A 85 -13.96 10.53 2.70
CA THR A 85 -14.29 9.13 2.99
C THR A 85 -13.35 8.18 2.26
N SER A 86 -13.17 8.40 0.96
CA SER A 86 -12.35 7.52 0.11
C SER A 86 -10.87 7.59 0.46
N VAL A 87 -10.34 8.75 0.84
CA VAL A 87 -8.93 8.90 1.24
C VAL A 87 -8.66 8.13 2.53
N SER A 88 -9.51 8.27 3.55
CA SER A 88 -9.36 7.54 4.81
C SER A 88 -9.59 6.03 4.64
N GLY A 89 -10.62 5.64 3.90
CA GLY A 89 -10.92 4.24 3.59
C GLY A 89 -9.77 3.56 2.83
N TYR A 90 -9.24 4.23 1.80
CA TYR A 90 -8.08 3.75 1.05
C TYR A 90 -6.83 3.56 1.95
N ALA A 91 -6.50 4.53 2.79
CA ALA A 91 -5.34 4.45 3.67
C ALA A 91 -5.46 3.25 4.63
N ASN A 92 -6.61 3.09 5.28
CA ASN A 92 -6.89 1.98 6.19
C ASN A 92 -6.87 0.63 5.48
N TYR A 93 -7.45 0.57 4.28
CA TYR A 93 -7.44 -0.65 3.46
C TYR A 93 -6.01 -1.06 3.08
N MET A 94 -5.20 -0.13 2.56
CA MET A 94 -3.82 -0.43 2.16
C MET A 94 -2.95 -0.80 3.36
N MET A 95 -3.13 -0.16 4.52
CA MET A 95 -2.47 -0.57 5.76
C MET A 95 -2.83 -2.01 6.14
N SER A 96 -4.10 -2.39 6.04
CA SER A 96 -4.53 -3.77 6.23
C SER A 96 -3.90 -4.74 5.22
N VAL A 97 -3.80 -4.34 3.95
CA VAL A 97 -3.16 -5.15 2.89
C VAL A 97 -1.68 -5.38 3.18
N VAL A 98 -0.97 -4.33 3.58
CA VAL A 98 0.46 -4.43 3.96
C VAL A 98 0.64 -5.40 5.14
N GLN A 99 -0.22 -5.31 6.15
CA GLN A 99 -0.08 -6.12 7.36
C GLN A 99 -0.55 -7.55 7.22
N ARG A 100 -1.59 -7.81 6.44
CA ARG A 100 -2.31 -9.10 6.45
C ARG A 100 -2.49 -9.74 5.09
N GLY A 101 -2.16 -9.02 4.02
CA GLY A 101 -2.46 -9.44 2.66
C GLY A 101 -3.81 -8.95 2.16
N ALA A 102 -4.14 -9.27 0.90
CA ALA A 102 -5.36 -8.86 0.22
C ALA A 102 -6.26 -10.05 -0.15
N GLY A 103 -7.52 -9.77 -0.40
CA GLY A 103 -8.47 -10.74 -0.91
C GLY A 103 -9.30 -11.46 0.16
N GLN A 104 -9.98 -12.50 -0.26
CA GLN A 104 -10.86 -13.31 0.60
C GLN A 104 -10.04 -14.23 1.51
N ARG A 105 -10.63 -14.60 2.64
CA ARG A 105 -10.10 -15.63 3.52
C ARG A 105 -10.56 -17.02 3.08
N GLY A 106 -10.03 -17.49 1.95
CA GLY A 106 -10.51 -18.71 1.31
C GLY A 106 -11.91 -18.56 0.67
N ALA A 107 -12.34 -19.55 -0.10
CA ALA A 107 -13.65 -19.54 -0.76
C ALA A 107 -14.83 -19.63 0.23
N ASP A 108 -14.59 -20.20 1.40
CA ASP A 108 -15.58 -20.38 2.49
C ASP A 108 -15.46 -19.28 3.57
N GLY A 109 -14.55 -18.33 3.42
CA GLY A 109 -14.30 -17.27 4.39
C GLY A 109 -13.57 -17.69 5.68
N LYS A 110 -13.10 -18.94 5.78
CA LYS A 110 -12.55 -19.53 7.02
C LYS A 110 -11.03 -19.60 7.09
N ALA A 111 -10.31 -19.31 5.99
CA ALA A 111 -8.86 -19.30 6.04
C ALA A 111 -8.34 -18.28 7.07
N ALA A 112 -7.22 -18.62 7.72
CA ALA A 112 -6.64 -17.79 8.78
C ALA A 112 -6.24 -16.40 8.28
N ARG A 113 -5.85 -16.27 7.01
CA ARG A 113 -5.39 -15.03 6.39
C ARG A 113 -5.99 -14.84 4.98
N PRO A 114 -5.97 -13.61 4.43
CA PRO A 114 -6.37 -13.33 3.05
C PRO A 114 -5.56 -14.13 2.04
N ASP A 115 -6.14 -14.36 0.87
CA ASP A 115 -5.58 -15.25 -0.16
C ASP A 115 -4.29 -14.73 -0.81
N LEU A 116 -4.18 -13.42 -0.98
CA LEU A 116 -3.02 -12.80 -1.62
C LEU A 116 -2.04 -12.30 -0.57
N GLN A 117 -0.88 -12.96 -0.48
CA GLN A 117 0.15 -12.66 0.50
C GLN A 117 1.38 -12.03 -0.14
N PRO A 118 1.71 -10.76 0.20
CA PRO A 118 2.97 -10.13 -0.21
C PRO A 118 4.17 -10.90 0.35
N ASP A 119 5.25 -10.94 -0.43
CA ASP A 119 6.51 -11.56 -0.03
C ASP A 119 7.53 -10.48 0.42
N TYR A 120 7.80 -10.45 1.72
CA TYR A 120 8.73 -9.52 2.34
C TYR A 120 10.10 -10.12 2.66
N THR A 121 10.36 -11.36 2.28
CA THR A 121 11.60 -12.08 2.63
C THR A 121 12.86 -11.32 2.22
N THR A 122 12.83 -10.62 1.10
CA THR A 122 13.96 -9.81 0.62
C THR A 122 14.15 -8.49 1.37
N LEU A 123 13.19 -8.07 2.19
CA LEU A 123 13.28 -6.87 3.03
C LEU A 123 13.71 -7.18 4.46
N LEU A 124 13.51 -8.41 4.93
CA LEU A 124 13.87 -8.82 6.30
C LEU A 124 15.34 -8.51 6.68
N PRO A 125 16.34 -8.74 5.81
CA PRO A 125 17.71 -8.38 6.12
C PRO A 125 17.95 -6.87 6.32
N LEU A 126 17.04 -6.03 5.81
CA LEU A 126 17.11 -4.57 5.90
C LEU A 126 16.33 -4.01 7.09
N ALA A 127 15.66 -4.86 7.88
CA ALA A 127 14.79 -4.41 8.97
C ALA A 127 15.50 -3.59 10.05
N SER A 128 16.81 -3.80 10.24
CA SER A 128 17.65 -3.03 11.17
C SER A 128 18.30 -1.77 10.55
N ASP A 129 18.12 -1.54 9.24
CA ASP A 129 18.66 -0.39 8.51
C ASP A 129 17.50 0.36 7.85
N ALA A 130 16.97 1.36 8.57
CA ALA A 130 15.83 2.13 8.12
C ALA A 130 16.08 2.85 6.80
N ALA A 131 17.29 3.34 6.55
CA ALA A 131 17.60 4.05 5.32
C ALA A 131 17.59 3.09 4.12
N ALA A 132 18.26 1.95 4.25
CA ALA A 132 18.29 0.93 3.20
C ALA A 132 16.89 0.34 2.94
N LEU A 133 16.09 0.14 3.99
CA LEU A 133 14.72 -0.34 3.86
C LEU A 133 13.84 0.66 3.10
N VAL A 134 13.86 1.93 3.49
CA VAL A 134 13.11 3.02 2.82
C VAL A 134 13.53 3.14 1.36
N ASP A 135 14.82 3.12 1.06
CA ASP A 135 15.34 3.20 -0.31
C ASP A 135 14.87 2.00 -1.15
N LYS A 136 14.88 0.80 -0.58
CA LYS A 136 14.42 -0.40 -1.28
C LYS A 136 12.93 -0.37 -1.58
N VAL A 137 12.11 0.09 -0.64
CA VAL A 137 10.66 0.24 -0.82
C VAL A 137 10.36 1.34 -1.82
N ASN A 138 11.03 2.51 -1.71
CA ASN A 138 10.91 3.61 -2.67
C ASN A 138 11.22 3.15 -4.10
N TYR A 139 12.34 2.46 -4.29
CA TYR A 139 12.69 1.91 -5.60
C TYR A 139 11.59 0.98 -6.15
N ARG A 140 11.05 0.08 -5.33
CA ARG A 140 10.04 -0.90 -5.77
C ARG A 140 8.69 -0.27 -6.13
N LEU A 141 8.26 0.72 -5.37
CA LEU A 141 6.93 1.32 -5.52
C LEU A 141 6.90 2.56 -6.41
N LEU A 142 7.95 3.38 -6.36
CA LEU A 142 7.99 4.71 -6.95
C LEU A 142 9.16 4.92 -7.92
N GLY A 143 10.03 3.92 -8.11
CA GLY A 143 11.19 4.07 -9.00
C GLY A 143 12.12 5.22 -8.57
N GLU A 144 12.36 5.37 -7.26
CA GLU A 144 13.16 6.46 -6.66
C GLU A 144 12.46 7.85 -6.71
N GLY A 145 11.14 7.88 -6.92
CA GLY A 145 10.39 9.15 -7.06
C GLY A 145 10.15 9.93 -5.77
N VAL A 146 10.62 9.47 -4.60
CA VAL A 146 10.45 10.19 -3.33
C VAL A 146 11.46 11.32 -3.22
N ASN A 147 11.00 12.52 -2.87
CA ASN A 147 11.89 13.66 -2.61
C ASN A 147 12.67 13.47 -1.29
N THR A 148 13.76 14.24 -1.13
CA THR A 148 14.69 14.11 0.01
C THR A 148 14.03 14.37 1.36
N THR A 149 13.08 15.33 1.43
CA THR A 149 12.37 15.67 2.67
C THR A 149 11.49 14.51 3.11
N LEU A 150 10.63 14.01 2.23
CA LEU A 150 9.75 12.87 2.54
C LEU A 150 10.57 11.62 2.87
N ARG A 151 11.68 11.38 2.15
CA ARG A 151 12.59 10.29 2.49
C ARG A 151 13.12 10.38 3.91
N ALA A 152 13.57 11.57 4.33
CA ALA A 152 14.08 11.78 5.69
C ALA A 152 12.99 11.55 6.76
N GLU A 153 11.77 12.00 6.51
CA GLU A 153 10.62 11.75 7.38
C GLU A 153 10.31 10.25 7.50
N MET A 154 10.30 9.53 6.37
CA MET A 154 10.09 8.08 6.36
C MET A 154 11.18 7.34 7.14
N VAL A 155 12.45 7.69 6.95
CA VAL A 155 13.58 7.10 7.70
C VAL A 155 13.45 7.37 9.20
N THR A 156 13.05 8.59 9.58
CA THR A 156 12.82 8.94 10.98
C THR A 156 11.68 8.12 11.59
N ALA A 157 10.57 7.97 10.86
CA ALA A 157 9.44 7.18 11.29
C ALA A 157 9.81 5.69 11.47
N VAL A 158 10.56 5.12 10.52
CA VAL A 158 11.04 3.74 10.61
C VAL A 158 11.99 3.55 11.79
N ASN A 159 12.94 4.46 12.01
CA ASN A 159 13.86 4.42 13.16
C ASN A 159 13.16 4.55 14.51
N SER A 160 11.97 5.08 14.57
CA SER A 160 11.21 5.16 15.83
C SER A 160 10.63 3.81 16.27
N ILE A 161 10.63 2.82 15.39
CA ILE A 161 10.09 1.49 15.65
C ILE A 161 11.22 0.62 16.22
N VAL A 162 11.03 0.12 17.45
CA VAL A 162 12.00 -0.76 18.10
C VAL A 162 11.84 -2.17 17.56
N VAL A 163 12.81 -2.62 16.75
CA VAL A 163 12.88 -4.02 16.32
C VAL A 163 13.62 -4.82 17.42
N PRO A 164 12.97 -5.79 18.08
CA PRO A 164 13.61 -6.56 19.14
C PRO A 164 14.68 -7.48 18.55
N VAL A 165 15.93 -7.24 18.92
CA VAL A 165 17.06 -8.11 18.58
C VAL A 165 17.27 -9.11 19.69
N LEU A 166 17.49 -10.40 19.36
CA LEU A 166 17.77 -11.43 20.34
C LEU A 166 19.07 -11.10 21.08
N LYS A 167 18.97 -10.94 22.41
CA LYS A 167 20.13 -10.72 23.25
C LYS A 167 20.95 -12.00 23.38
N ALA A 168 22.26 -11.86 23.53
CA ALA A 168 23.20 -13.00 23.67
C ALA A 168 22.83 -13.92 24.85
N ASP A 169 22.26 -13.35 25.93
CA ASP A 169 21.80 -14.08 27.11
C ASP A 169 20.41 -14.73 26.95
N GLY A 170 19.74 -14.53 25.81
CA GLY A 170 18.39 -15.06 25.53
C GLY A 170 17.28 -14.48 26.39
N SER A 171 17.53 -13.43 27.20
CA SER A 171 16.56 -12.88 28.15
C SER A 171 15.29 -12.32 27.50
N ASN A 172 15.36 -11.96 26.23
CA ASN A 172 14.23 -11.42 25.45
C ASN A 172 13.71 -12.38 24.37
N LYS A 173 14.06 -13.66 24.43
CA LYS A 173 13.70 -14.66 23.41
C LYS A 173 12.19 -14.70 23.15
N ALA A 174 11.37 -14.74 24.20
CA ALA A 174 9.91 -14.76 24.07
C ALA A 174 9.35 -13.51 23.39
N LEU A 175 9.98 -12.34 23.57
CA LEU A 175 9.61 -11.08 22.95
C LEU A 175 9.93 -11.08 21.45
N VAL A 176 11.11 -11.59 21.08
CA VAL A 176 11.55 -11.74 19.68
C VAL A 176 10.69 -12.78 18.96
N GLU A 177 10.39 -13.91 19.60
CA GLU A 177 9.51 -14.94 19.03
C GLU A 177 8.09 -14.41 18.83
N LYS A 178 7.56 -13.63 19.79
CA LYS A 178 6.25 -13.00 19.67
C LYS A 178 6.22 -11.98 18.53
N ALA A 179 7.22 -11.13 18.39
CA ALA A 179 7.35 -10.18 17.30
C ALA A 179 7.43 -10.89 15.95
N GLY A 180 8.22 -11.95 15.84
CA GLY A 180 8.32 -12.79 14.64
C GLY A 180 7.03 -13.55 14.31
N ALA A 181 6.33 -14.07 15.32
CA ALA A 181 5.08 -14.80 15.15
C ALA A 181 3.91 -13.91 14.75
N THR A 182 3.86 -12.67 15.23
CA THR A 182 2.81 -11.70 14.87
C THR A 182 3.07 -11.03 13.55
N GLY A 183 4.32 -11.05 13.07
CA GLY A 183 4.73 -10.29 11.88
C GLY A 183 4.48 -8.77 11.99
N THR A 184 4.02 -8.33 13.16
CA THR A 184 3.39 -7.02 13.36
C THR A 184 4.41 -5.90 13.30
N GLU A 185 5.59 -6.10 13.90
CA GLU A 185 6.60 -5.03 13.96
C GLU A 185 7.29 -4.81 12.61
N LEU A 186 7.58 -5.88 11.87
CA LEU A 186 8.12 -5.77 10.51
C LEU A 186 7.07 -5.24 9.51
N GLN A 187 5.78 -5.47 9.76
CA GLN A 187 4.70 -4.94 8.94
C GLN A 187 4.44 -3.44 9.18
N PHE A 188 4.71 -2.92 10.38
CA PHE A 188 4.61 -1.49 10.67
C PHE A 188 5.74 -0.65 10.06
N VAL A 189 6.86 -1.27 9.72
CA VAL A 189 8.02 -0.61 9.08
C VAL A 189 7.78 -0.33 7.59
N MET A 190 6.78 -0.91 6.99
CA MET A 190 6.39 -0.72 5.58
C MET A 190 5.09 0.03 5.43
#